data_46f2f5fe8f721ba4381fcbb532e307fc
#
_entry.id   46f2f5fe8f721ba4381fcbb532e307fc
#
_cell.length_a   1.000
_cell.length_b   1.000
_cell.length_c   1.000
_cell.angle_alpha   90.00
_cell.angle_beta   90.00
_cell.angle_gamma   90.00
#
_symmetry.space_group_name_H-M   'P 1'
#
loop_
_entity.id
_entity.type
_entity.pdbx_description
1 polymer ?
#
loop_
_entity_poly.entity_id
_entity_poly.type
_entity_poly.pdbx_seq_one_letter_code
_entity_poly.pdbx_strand_id
1 'polypeptide(L)'
;MENQVAIEVKNVTKSFKVYYDKGKELKEKMLFWKRNRYENRVVLDDVSFTIKRGEAVGLVGKNGCGKSTTLKMLTRIIYPDSGSITMHGRVSSLIELGAGFHPDMTGRENIYTNASIFGLTKKEIDARLDDIISFSELGQYIDNPVR
;
A
#
# COMPACT_ATOMS: atom_id res chain seq x y z
N MET A 1 2.93 27.37 -13.23
CA MET A 1 1.92 26.42 -12.67
C MET A 1 2.53 25.76 -11.44
N GLU A 2 2.23 26.43 -10.36
CA GLU A 2 3.05 26.48 -9.16
C GLU A 2 2.63 25.47 -8.14
N ASN A 3 3.61 24.87 -7.53
CA ASN A 3 3.66 24.52 -6.08
C ASN A 3 2.39 23.92 -5.45
N GLN A 4 1.53 23.24 -6.21
CA GLN A 4 0.36 22.60 -5.62
C GLN A 4 0.79 21.35 -4.86
N VAL A 5 0.47 21.35 -3.58
CA VAL A 5 0.66 20.19 -2.71
C VAL A 5 -0.16 19.01 -3.24
N ALA A 6 0.48 17.88 -3.44
CA ALA A 6 -0.18 16.62 -3.79
C ALA A 6 -0.50 15.82 -2.52
N ILE A 7 0.45 15.75 -1.58
CA ILE A 7 0.30 15.04 -0.31
C ILE A 7 0.85 15.93 0.81
N GLU A 8 0.08 16.04 1.88
CA GLU A 8 0.49 16.69 3.12
C GLU A 8 0.31 15.73 4.28
N VAL A 9 1.39 15.49 5.02
CA VAL A 9 1.43 14.66 6.24
C VAL A 9 1.80 15.58 7.40
N LYS A 10 0.96 15.60 8.44
CA LYS A 10 1.13 16.48 9.61
C LYS A 10 1.08 15.72 10.91
N ASN A 11 2.18 15.76 11.66
CA ASN A 11 2.32 15.24 13.02
C ASN A 11 1.80 13.79 13.17
N VAL A 12 2.09 12.95 12.17
CA VAL A 12 1.58 11.58 12.10
C VAL A 12 2.38 10.69 13.02
N THR A 13 1.65 10.04 13.92
CA THR A 13 2.17 8.99 14.81
C THR A 13 1.44 7.69 14.53
N LYS A 14 2.18 6.57 14.51
CA LYS A 14 1.65 5.22 14.37
C LYS A 14 2.35 4.24 15.27
N SER A 15 1.59 3.49 16.04
CA SER A 15 2.05 2.40 16.91
C SER A 15 1.34 1.10 16.60
N PHE A 16 1.99 0.00 16.93
CA PHE A 16 1.43 -1.35 16.82
C PHE A 16 1.59 -2.08 18.14
N LYS A 17 0.55 -2.83 18.52
CA LYS A 17 0.61 -3.75 19.67
C LYS A 17 1.38 -5.00 19.28
N VAL A 18 2.53 -5.22 19.87
CA VAL A 18 3.31 -6.46 19.75
C VAL A 18 2.97 -7.36 20.91
N TYR A 19 2.42 -8.52 20.61
CA TYR A 19 2.13 -9.54 21.61
C TYR A 19 3.32 -10.47 21.70
N TYR A 20 3.91 -10.59 22.88
CA TYR A 20 4.92 -11.61 23.12
C TYR A 20 4.26 -12.97 23.24
N ASP A 21 4.79 -13.95 22.54
CA ASP A 21 4.27 -15.30 22.42
C ASP A 21 3.98 -15.92 23.79
N LYS A 22 2.80 -16.46 23.92
CA LYS A 22 2.44 -17.22 25.13
C LYS A 22 3.16 -18.55 25.05
N GLY A 23 4.06 -18.80 25.99
CA GLY A 23 4.65 -20.13 26.18
C GLY A 23 3.58 -21.22 26.10
N LYS A 24 3.86 -22.28 25.35
CA LYS A 24 2.94 -23.41 25.06
C LYS A 24 2.65 -24.31 26.29
N GLU A 25 2.77 -23.87 27.51
CA GLU A 25 2.51 -24.71 28.68
C GLU A 25 1.05 -24.64 29.08
N LEU A 26 0.41 -25.81 29.01
CA LEU A 26 -0.97 -26.07 29.43
C LEU A 26 -1.27 -25.65 30.91
N LYS A 27 -0.25 -25.55 31.73
CA LYS A 27 -0.34 -25.10 33.13
C LYS A 27 -0.65 -23.61 33.30
N GLU A 28 -0.32 -22.76 32.32
CA GLU A 28 -0.62 -21.32 32.36
C GLU A 28 -2.08 -21.00 32.00
N LYS A 29 -2.80 -21.92 31.37
CA LYS A 29 -4.23 -21.73 31.04
C LYS A 29 -5.14 -21.71 32.27
N MET A 30 -4.68 -22.20 33.42
CA MET A 30 -5.47 -22.20 34.66
C MET A 30 -5.40 -20.90 35.47
N LEU A 31 -4.46 -20.01 35.16
CA LEU A 31 -4.38 -18.69 35.79
C LEU A 31 -5.00 -17.62 34.90
N PHE A 32 -6.32 -17.57 34.93
CA PHE A 32 -7.14 -16.61 34.13
C PHE A 32 -6.86 -15.11 34.37
N TRP A 33 -5.86 -14.73 35.15
CA TRP A 33 -5.62 -13.34 35.54
C TRP A 33 -4.30 -12.76 35.09
N LYS A 34 -3.50 -13.40 34.26
CA LYS A 34 -2.35 -12.74 33.63
C LYS A 34 -2.80 -12.02 32.37
N ARG A 35 -3.04 -10.71 32.49
CA ARG A 35 -3.22 -9.75 31.40
C ARG A 35 -2.24 -10.08 30.26
N ASN A 36 -2.77 -10.20 29.03
CA ASN A 36 -1.97 -10.26 27.81
C ASN A 36 -0.93 -9.15 27.86
N ARG A 37 0.33 -9.49 28.07
CA ARG A 37 1.43 -8.53 27.97
C ARG A 37 1.61 -8.18 26.49
N TYR A 38 1.25 -6.99 26.12
CA TYR A 38 1.61 -6.41 24.84
C TYR A 38 2.49 -5.19 25.09
N GLU A 39 3.38 -4.94 24.18
CA GLU A 39 4.16 -3.72 24.12
C GLU A 39 3.66 -2.86 22.96
N ASN A 40 3.45 -1.58 23.20
CA ASN A 40 3.16 -0.63 22.14
C ASN A 40 4.49 -0.24 21.49
N ARG A 41 4.70 -0.69 20.27
CA ARG A 41 5.86 -0.31 19.47
C ARG A 41 5.49 0.87 18.59
N VAL A 42 6.04 2.03 18.89
CA VAL A 42 5.92 3.22 18.02
C VAL A 42 6.80 2.98 16.78
N VAL A 43 6.18 3.09 15.62
CA VAL A 43 6.84 2.89 14.31
C VAL A 43 7.07 4.21 13.61
N LEU A 44 6.14 5.15 13.78
CA LEU A 44 6.28 6.53 13.32
C LEU A 44 5.94 7.43 14.49
N ASP A 45 6.75 8.44 14.73
CA ASP A 45 6.62 9.38 15.83
C ASP A 45 6.72 10.81 15.28
N ASP A 46 5.60 11.52 15.34
CA ASP A 46 5.47 12.94 14.93
C ASP A 46 6.05 13.26 13.55
N VAL A 47 5.75 12.45 12.55
CA VAL A 47 6.29 12.59 11.19
C VAL A 47 5.49 13.61 10.42
N SER A 48 6.18 14.60 9.82
CA SER A 48 5.58 15.62 8.97
C SER A 48 6.40 15.83 7.70
N PHE A 49 5.73 15.84 6.55
CA PHE A 49 6.32 16.20 5.26
C PHE A 49 5.25 16.57 4.24
N THR A 50 5.70 17.18 3.14
CA THR A 50 4.82 17.58 2.05
C THR A 50 5.43 17.14 0.73
N ILE A 51 4.61 16.61 -0.18
CA ILE A 51 5.00 16.24 -1.54
C ILE A 51 4.21 17.12 -2.51
N LYS A 52 4.91 17.71 -3.48
CA LYS A 52 4.32 18.57 -4.51
C LYS A 52 3.91 17.76 -5.73
N ARG A 53 3.04 18.31 -6.55
CA ARG A 53 2.68 17.68 -7.84
C ARG A 53 3.89 17.55 -8.74
N GLY A 54 4.04 16.38 -9.37
CA GLY A 54 5.15 16.06 -10.26
C GLY A 54 6.46 15.71 -9.55
N GLU A 55 6.49 15.73 -8.22
CA GLU A 55 7.66 15.36 -7.43
C GLU A 55 7.77 13.85 -7.28
N ALA A 56 8.96 13.30 -7.49
CA ALA A 56 9.31 11.91 -7.20
C ALA A 56 10.05 11.84 -5.87
N VAL A 57 9.51 11.09 -4.91
CA VAL A 57 10.04 11.00 -3.55
C VAL A 57 10.40 9.56 -3.21
N GLY A 58 11.62 9.34 -2.68
CA GLY A 58 12.09 8.05 -2.19
C GLY A 58 12.10 7.99 -0.67
N LEU A 59 11.54 6.93 -0.09
CA LEU A 59 11.67 6.63 1.34
C LEU A 59 12.86 5.69 1.56
N VAL A 60 13.91 6.20 2.20
CA VAL A 60 15.16 5.47 2.47
C VAL A 60 15.33 5.28 3.98
N GLY A 61 15.82 4.12 4.39
CA GLY A 61 16.08 3.83 5.80
C GLY A 61 16.24 2.33 6.07
N LYS A 62 16.62 1.98 7.29
CA LYS A 62 16.81 0.61 7.75
C LYS A 62 15.51 -0.20 7.69
N ASN A 63 15.61 -1.54 7.70
CA ASN A 63 14.43 -2.40 7.80
C ASN A 63 13.72 -2.16 9.14
N GLY A 64 12.38 -2.06 9.09
CA GLY A 64 11.56 -1.81 10.28
C GLY A 64 11.46 -0.34 10.71
N CYS A 65 12.05 0.64 9.99
CA CYS A 65 11.93 2.06 10.33
C CYS A 65 10.62 2.74 9.89
N GLY A 66 9.62 1.98 9.40
CA GLY A 66 8.30 2.53 9.09
C GLY A 66 8.03 2.85 7.61
N LYS A 67 8.96 2.61 6.68
CA LYS A 67 8.74 2.90 5.23
C LYS A 67 7.44 2.31 4.67
N SER A 68 7.27 1.00 4.84
CA SER A 68 6.06 0.31 4.37
C SER A 68 4.80 0.74 5.13
N THR A 69 4.95 1.11 6.41
CA THR A 69 3.85 1.65 7.21
C THR A 69 3.41 3.00 6.67
N THR A 70 4.35 3.88 6.34
CA THR A 70 4.07 5.18 5.72
C THR A 70 3.35 5.00 4.38
N LEU A 71 3.85 4.13 3.50
CA LEU A 71 3.19 3.85 2.21
C LEU A 71 1.77 3.31 2.40
N LYS A 72 1.57 2.37 3.34
CA LYS A 72 0.23 1.84 3.66
C LYS A 72 -0.72 2.89 4.21
N MET A 73 -0.23 3.90 4.90
CA MET A 73 -1.06 5.02 5.35
C MET A 73 -1.39 5.98 4.19
N LEU A 74 -0.43 6.29 3.33
CA LEU A 74 -0.67 7.09 2.12
C LEU A 74 -1.68 6.44 1.18
N THR A 75 -1.75 5.12 1.15
CA THR A 75 -2.73 4.36 0.35
C THR A 75 -4.02 4.04 1.10
N ARG A 76 -4.19 4.57 2.33
CA ARG A 76 -5.37 4.36 3.19
C ARG A 76 -5.65 2.91 3.55
N ILE A 77 -4.65 2.02 3.45
CA ILE A 77 -4.74 0.63 3.92
C ILE A 77 -4.76 0.60 5.46
N ILE A 78 -3.98 1.49 6.09
CA ILE A 78 -4.00 1.71 7.55
C ILE A 78 -4.14 3.20 7.84
N TYR A 79 -4.61 3.52 9.05
CA TYR A 79 -4.79 4.90 9.49
C TYR A 79 -3.77 5.26 10.57
N PRO A 80 -3.36 6.54 10.67
CA PRO A 80 -2.53 7.01 11.77
C PRO A 80 -3.29 6.97 13.10
N ASP A 81 -2.55 6.88 14.21
CA ASP A 81 -3.13 6.96 15.56
C ASP A 81 -3.35 8.43 15.96
N SER A 82 -2.51 9.34 15.47
CA SER A 82 -2.67 10.78 15.58
C SER A 82 -2.07 11.50 14.37
N GLY A 83 -2.39 12.80 14.23
CA GLY A 83 -2.00 13.60 13.08
C GLY A 83 -2.98 13.46 11.90
N SER A 84 -2.60 13.97 10.75
CA SER A 84 -3.45 13.94 9.56
C SER A 84 -2.65 13.71 8.28
N ILE A 85 -3.32 13.09 7.30
CA ILE A 85 -2.80 12.90 5.95
C ILE A 85 -3.84 13.43 4.98
N THR A 86 -3.48 14.45 4.22
CA THR A 86 -4.30 15.05 3.17
C THR A 86 -3.71 14.74 1.81
N MET A 87 -4.53 14.23 0.90
CA MET A 87 -4.11 13.90 -0.46
C MET A 87 -5.05 14.53 -1.48
N HIS A 88 -4.49 15.15 -2.51
CA HIS A 88 -5.20 15.83 -3.56
C HIS A 88 -5.09 15.06 -4.89
N GLY A 89 -6.16 14.37 -5.27
CA GLY A 89 -6.23 13.57 -6.49
C GLY A 89 -6.53 12.10 -6.27
N ARG A 90 -6.43 11.31 -7.33
CA ARG A 90 -6.58 9.84 -7.27
C ARG A 90 -5.28 9.22 -6.77
N VAL A 91 -5.40 8.27 -5.87
CA VAL A 91 -4.25 7.50 -5.36
C VAL A 91 -4.32 6.10 -5.93
N SER A 92 -3.23 5.69 -6.60
CA SER A 92 -3.03 4.33 -7.07
C SER A 92 -1.83 3.73 -6.34
N SER A 93 -1.94 2.48 -5.90
CA SER A 93 -0.92 1.83 -5.08
C SER A 93 -0.40 0.57 -5.76
N LEU A 94 0.94 0.48 -5.86
CA LEU A 94 1.67 -0.70 -6.30
C LEU A 94 2.58 -1.20 -5.15
N ILE A 95 2.00 -1.40 -3.97
CA ILE A 95 2.77 -1.86 -2.79
C ILE A 95 3.26 -3.30 -2.97
N GLU A 96 2.49 -4.12 -3.67
CA GLU A 96 2.84 -5.50 -3.99
C GLU A 96 2.81 -5.69 -5.50
N LEU A 97 3.99 -5.95 -6.10
CA LEU A 97 4.10 -6.24 -7.53
C LEU A 97 3.32 -7.52 -7.85
N GLY A 98 2.38 -7.43 -8.81
CA GLY A 98 1.56 -8.57 -9.21
C GLY A 98 0.35 -8.84 -8.32
N ALA A 99 0.10 -8.04 -7.26
CA ALA A 99 -1.15 -8.11 -6.53
C ALA A 99 -2.31 -7.77 -7.47
N GLY A 100 -3.22 -8.74 -7.64
CA GLY A 100 -4.36 -8.60 -8.56
C GLY A 100 -4.19 -9.27 -9.91
N PHE A 101 -3.00 -9.80 -10.25
CA PHE A 101 -2.84 -10.65 -11.43
C PHE A 101 -3.38 -12.06 -11.16
N HIS A 102 -4.28 -12.49 -12.02
CA HIS A 102 -4.80 -13.86 -11.97
C HIS A 102 -4.03 -14.73 -12.96
N PRO A 103 -3.35 -15.82 -12.52
CA PRO A 103 -2.47 -16.60 -13.37
C PRO A 103 -3.20 -17.31 -14.53
N ASP A 104 -4.47 -17.65 -14.35
CA ASP A 104 -5.27 -18.33 -15.39
C ASP A 104 -5.92 -17.36 -16.39
N MET A 105 -5.86 -16.07 -16.13
CA MET A 105 -6.34 -15.03 -17.04
C MET A 105 -5.23 -14.62 -18.03
N THR A 106 -5.64 -14.17 -19.20
CA THR A 106 -4.74 -13.59 -20.19
C THR A 106 -4.16 -12.27 -19.70
N GLY A 107 -3.06 -11.81 -20.31
CA GLY A 107 -2.51 -10.48 -20.02
C GLY A 107 -3.54 -9.38 -20.24
N ARG A 108 -4.33 -9.47 -21.32
CA ARG A 108 -5.41 -8.52 -21.64
C ARG A 108 -6.48 -8.48 -20.54
N GLU A 109 -6.97 -9.63 -20.09
CA GLU A 109 -7.96 -9.71 -19.02
C GLU A 109 -7.42 -9.17 -17.71
N ASN A 110 -6.16 -9.44 -17.40
CA ASN A 110 -5.48 -8.88 -16.24
C ASN A 110 -5.37 -7.35 -16.29
N ILE A 111 -5.13 -6.76 -17.48
CA ILE A 111 -5.13 -5.30 -17.66
C ILE A 111 -6.50 -4.72 -17.25
N TYR A 112 -7.59 -5.27 -17.76
CA TYR A 112 -8.94 -4.79 -17.42
C TYR A 112 -9.24 -4.94 -15.94
N THR A 113 -8.93 -6.10 -15.37
CA THR A 113 -9.19 -6.40 -13.96
C THR A 113 -8.43 -5.42 -13.05
N ASN A 114 -7.11 -5.27 -13.27
CA ASN A 114 -6.29 -4.39 -12.46
C ASN A 114 -6.67 -2.92 -12.63
N ALA A 115 -6.88 -2.47 -13.85
CA ALA A 115 -7.26 -1.09 -14.11
C ALA A 115 -8.62 -0.75 -13.46
N SER A 116 -9.55 -1.72 -13.42
CA SER A 116 -10.84 -1.56 -12.73
C SER A 116 -10.67 -1.47 -11.21
N ILE A 117 -9.76 -2.24 -10.63
CA ILE A 117 -9.41 -2.14 -9.19
C ILE A 117 -8.89 -0.74 -8.86
N PHE A 118 -8.13 -0.12 -9.78
CA PHE A 118 -7.68 1.27 -9.63
C PHE A 118 -8.74 2.33 -9.94
N GLY A 119 -9.98 1.89 -10.20
CA GLY A 119 -11.13 2.77 -10.41
C GLY A 119 -11.20 3.40 -11.80
N LEU A 120 -10.53 2.82 -12.80
CA LEU A 120 -10.69 3.25 -14.19
C LEU A 120 -11.97 2.64 -14.78
N THR A 121 -12.68 3.43 -15.54
CA THR A 121 -13.81 2.97 -16.35
C THR A 121 -13.34 2.19 -17.57
N LYS A 122 -14.19 1.32 -18.11
CA LYS A 122 -13.88 0.58 -19.33
C LYS A 122 -13.43 1.49 -20.47
N LYS A 123 -14.09 2.63 -20.64
CA LYS A 123 -13.72 3.63 -21.68
C LYS A 123 -12.31 4.19 -21.49
N GLU A 124 -11.92 4.45 -20.26
CA GLU A 124 -10.55 4.92 -19.94
C GLU A 124 -9.51 3.84 -20.19
N ILE A 125 -9.87 2.58 -19.95
CA ILE A 125 -9.00 1.41 -20.19
C ILE A 125 -8.84 1.19 -21.70
N ASP A 126 -9.96 1.14 -22.44
CA ASP A 126 -9.96 0.95 -23.90
C ASP A 126 -9.11 2.02 -24.61
N ALA A 127 -9.18 3.26 -24.14
CA ALA A 127 -8.41 4.38 -24.71
C ALA A 127 -6.88 4.26 -24.52
N ARG A 128 -6.41 3.39 -23.61
CA ARG A 128 -4.98 3.21 -23.28
C ARG A 128 -4.48 1.79 -23.52
N LEU A 129 -5.37 0.90 -23.94
CA LEU A 129 -5.07 -0.53 -24.03
C LEU A 129 -3.91 -0.79 -24.99
N ASP A 130 -3.92 -0.19 -26.14
CA ASP A 130 -2.87 -0.38 -27.16
C ASP A 130 -1.51 0.15 -26.67
N ASP A 131 -1.49 1.27 -25.97
CA ASP A 131 -0.28 1.82 -25.36
C ASP A 131 0.28 0.87 -24.30
N ILE A 132 -0.59 0.30 -23.45
CA ILE A 132 -0.19 -0.65 -22.41
C ILE A 132 0.37 -1.93 -23.04
N ILE A 133 -0.29 -2.46 -24.07
CA ILE A 133 0.16 -3.66 -24.77
C ILE A 133 1.50 -3.40 -25.47
N SER A 134 1.63 -2.26 -26.14
CA SER A 134 2.89 -1.85 -26.79
C SER A 134 4.02 -1.72 -25.77
N PHE A 135 3.76 -1.09 -24.62
CA PHE A 135 4.74 -0.91 -23.54
C PHE A 135 5.19 -2.24 -22.91
N SER A 136 4.29 -3.22 -22.85
CA SER A 136 4.60 -4.55 -22.28
C SER A 136 5.56 -5.38 -23.14
N GLU A 137 5.70 -5.04 -24.41
CA GLU A 137 6.46 -5.80 -25.43
C GLU A 137 6.01 -7.25 -25.63
N LEU A 138 4.86 -7.65 -25.07
CA LEU A 138 4.35 -9.01 -25.13
C LEU A 138 3.77 -9.37 -26.50
N GLY A 139 3.37 -8.38 -27.30
CA GLY A 139 2.84 -8.58 -28.65
C GLY A 139 1.69 -9.60 -28.68
N GLN A 140 1.86 -10.65 -29.49
CA GLN A 140 0.86 -11.71 -29.63
C GLN A 140 0.64 -12.56 -28.36
N TYR A 141 1.56 -12.53 -27.41
CA TYR A 141 1.45 -13.32 -26.17
C TYR A 141 0.48 -12.69 -25.14
N ILE A 142 0.01 -11.46 -25.38
CA ILE A 142 -0.91 -10.76 -24.47
C ILE A 142 -2.23 -11.52 -24.24
N ASP A 143 -2.63 -12.34 -25.20
CA ASP A 143 -3.86 -13.14 -25.13
C ASP A 143 -3.64 -14.58 -24.60
N ASN A 144 -2.43 -14.88 -24.12
CA ASN A 144 -2.12 -16.10 -23.41
C ASN A 144 -2.28 -15.94 -21.89
N PRO A 145 -2.63 -17.03 -21.15
CA PRO A 145 -2.60 -17.02 -19.68
C PRO A 145 -1.20 -16.65 -19.14
N VAL A 146 -1.19 -15.93 -18.01
CA VAL A 146 0.06 -15.39 -17.41
C VAL A 146 0.92 -16.46 -16.73
N ARG A 147 0.38 -17.65 -16.49
CA ARG A 147 1.11 -18.78 -15.89
C ARG A 147 2.20 -19.33 -16.78
#